data_f58a6ae4db154125b529882f5ee770d1
#
_entry.id   f58a6ae4db154125b529882f5ee770d1
#
_cell.length_a   1.000
_cell.length_b   1.000
_cell.length_c   1.000
_cell.angle_alpha   90.00
_cell.angle_beta   90.00
_cell.angle_gamma   90.00
#
_symmetry.space_group_name_H-M   'P 1'
#
loop_
_entity.id
_entity.type
_entity.pdbx_description
1 polymer ?
#
loop_
_entity_poly.entity_id
_entity_poly.type
_entity_poly.pdbx_seq_one_letter_code
_entity_poly.pdbx_strand_id
1 'polypeptide(L)'
;MLLKDKLIETKNKIDSPDAEIIFQHVLKIDKAKIYSDIKKEINKKDLSSIDLIVEERLKGKPLAYLIGKKGFWKNSFIVTPDVLVPRPETETLVDAILNENLQGKTLLELGTGSGAISISIAQENKDCFIFATDISIKSILVAKQNAAKFYCENIIFLNHDWNNEWLFPQVDYLISNPPYVDKELSL
;
A
#
# COMPACT_ATOMS: atom_id res chain seq x y z
N MET A 1 -24.26 6.23 20.61
CA MET A 1 -22.97 6.36 21.35
C MET A 1 -22.24 7.56 20.82
N LEU A 2 -21.68 8.41 21.69
CA LEU A 2 -20.89 9.55 21.25
C LEU A 2 -19.57 9.09 20.64
N LEU A 3 -19.07 9.85 19.65
CA LEU A 3 -17.78 9.58 19.00
C LEU A 3 -16.63 9.55 20.01
N LYS A 4 -16.65 10.48 20.99
CA LYS A 4 -15.66 10.52 22.08
C LYS A 4 -15.58 9.20 22.84
N ASP A 5 -16.73 8.68 23.26
CA ASP A 5 -16.77 7.50 24.13
C ASP A 5 -16.28 6.27 23.36
N LYS A 6 -16.72 6.13 22.10
CA LYS A 6 -16.26 5.03 21.24
C LYS A 6 -14.79 5.12 20.88
N LEU A 7 -14.26 6.33 20.64
CA LEU A 7 -12.84 6.53 20.36
C LEU A 7 -11.96 6.14 21.57
N ILE A 8 -12.36 6.56 22.79
CA ILE A 8 -11.66 6.19 24.02
C ILE A 8 -11.70 4.67 24.24
N GLU A 9 -12.88 4.06 24.10
CA GLU A 9 -13.03 2.60 24.19
C GLU A 9 -12.09 1.87 23.24
N THR A 10 -12.02 2.34 21.98
CA THR A 10 -11.19 1.74 20.95
C THR A 10 -9.69 1.92 21.26
N LYS A 11 -9.25 3.11 21.67
CA LYS A 11 -7.85 3.39 22.06
C LYS A 11 -7.38 2.59 23.27
N ASN A 12 -8.29 2.12 24.11
CA ASN A 12 -7.95 1.23 25.22
C ASN A 12 -7.75 -0.23 24.77
N LYS A 13 -8.20 -0.59 23.56
CA LYS A 13 -8.09 -1.95 23.01
C LYS A 13 -6.93 -2.12 22.03
N ILE A 14 -6.65 -1.08 21.24
CA ILE A 14 -5.63 -1.07 20.18
C ILE A 14 -4.84 0.23 20.21
N ASP A 15 -3.70 0.28 19.49
CA ASP A 15 -2.87 1.47 19.39
C ASP A 15 -3.64 2.70 18.93
N SER A 16 -3.33 3.84 19.53
CA SER A 16 -4.01 5.11 19.24
C SER A 16 -3.98 5.53 17.77
N PRO A 17 -2.86 5.38 17.03
CA PRO A 17 -2.82 5.62 15.58
C PRO A 17 -3.77 4.71 14.80
N ASP A 18 -3.81 3.42 15.10
CA ASP A 18 -4.68 2.46 14.44
C ASP A 18 -6.16 2.80 14.68
N ALA A 19 -6.53 3.15 15.93
CA ALA A 19 -7.88 3.59 16.26
C ALA A 19 -8.30 4.79 15.41
N GLU A 20 -7.45 5.84 15.31
CA GLU A 20 -7.75 7.03 14.51
C GLU A 20 -7.93 6.70 13.03
N ILE A 21 -7.09 5.83 12.47
CA ILE A 21 -7.20 5.40 11.07
C ILE A 21 -8.50 4.64 10.82
N ILE A 22 -8.95 3.78 11.74
CA ILE A 22 -10.23 3.08 11.65
C ILE A 22 -11.38 4.08 11.61
N PHE A 23 -11.39 5.06 12.51
CA PHE A 23 -12.43 6.08 12.53
C PHE A 23 -12.45 6.94 11.26
N GLN A 24 -11.29 7.36 10.76
CA GLN A 24 -11.20 8.05 9.47
C GLN A 24 -11.75 7.20 8.33
N HIS A 25 -11.42 5.90 8.32
CA HIS A 25 -11.86 4.98 7.28
C HIS A 25 -13.38 4.77 7.30
N VAL A 26 -13.97 4.49 8.46
CA VAL A 26 -15.40 4.18 8.59
C VAL A 26 -16.25 5.42 8.43
N LEU A 27 -15.90 6.50 9.13
CA LEU A 27 -16.69 7.74 9.14
C LEU A 27 -16.44 8.63 7.92
N LYS A 28 -15.43 8.34 7.09
CA LYS A 28 -15.03 9.13 5.91
C LYS A 28 -14.71 10.59 6.25
N ILE A 29 -14.07 10.82 7.38
CA ILE A 29 -13.65 12.13 7.87
C ILE A 29 -12.14 12.12 8.13
N ASP A 30 -11.51 13.29 8.13
CA ASP A 30 -10.11 13.44 8.48
C ASP A 30 -9.88 13.42 10.02
N LYS A 31 -8.61 13.36 10.40
CA LYS A 31 -8.23 13.33 11.83
C LYS A 31 -8.71 14.59 12.58
N ALA A 32 -8.62 15.76 11.98
CA ALA A 32 -9.07 17.01 12.61
C ALA A 32 -10.58 16.96 12.88
N LYS A 33 -11.34 16.42 11.92
CA LYS A 33 -12.78 16.28 12.03
C LYS A 33 -13.20 15.29 13.14
N ILE A 34 -12.45 14.23 13.38
CA ILE A 34 -12.69 13.32 14.50
C ILE A 34 -12.72 14.10 15.82
N TYR A 35 -11.75 15.00 16.04
CA TYR A 35 -11.63 15.75 17.28
C TYR A 35 -12.57 16.95 17.37
N SER A 36 -12.91 17.59 16.26
CA SER A 36 -13.90 18.67 16.26
C SER A 36 -15.34 18.15 16.48
N ASP A 37 -15.65 16.97 15.99
CA ASP A 37 -16.98 16.37 16.05
C ASP A 37 -17.18 15.40 17.25
N ILE A 38 -16.32 15.47 18.22
CA ILE A 38 -16.21 14.53 19.35
C ILE A 38 -17.51 14.31 20.14
N LYS A 39 -18.42 15.29 20.09
CA LYS A 39 -19.76 15.24 20.73
C LYS A 39 -20.86 14.67 19.82
N LYS A 40 -20.56 14.37 18.55
CA LYS A 40 -21.52 13.79 17.62
C LYS A 40 -21.80 12.32 17.97
N GLU A 41 -23.00 11.88 17.67
CA GLU A 41 -23.37 10.48 17.76
C GLU A 41 -22.95 9.73 16.51
N ILE A 42 -22.40 8.53 16.70
CA ILE A 42 -22.14 7.57 15.64
C ILE A 42 -23.39 6.71 15.45
N ASN A 43 -23.81 6.51 14.21
CA ASN A 43 -24.93 5.63 13.90
C ASN A 43 -24.58 4.15 14.13
N LYS A 44 -25.59 3.30 14.23
CA LYS A 44 -25.43 1.87 14.55
C LYS A 44 -24.57 1.12 13.51
N LYS A 45 -24.72 1.46 12.23
CA LYS A 45 -23.97 0.81 11.13
C LYS A 45 -22.46 1.08 11.27
N ASP A 46 -22.10 2.33 11.47
CA ASP A 46 -20.69 2.74 11.60
C ASP A 46 -20.08 2.18 12.90
N LEU A 47 -20.83 2.13 14.00
CA LEU A 47 -20.40 1.47 15.23
C LEU A 47 -20.06 0.00 14.99
N SER A 48 -20.96 -0.75 14.35
CA SER A 48 -20.73 -2.17 14.02
C SER A 48 -19.52 -2.35 13.10
N SER A 49 -19.31 -1.43 12.14
CA SER A 49 -18.14 -1.49 11.24
C SER A 49 -16.84 -1.23 12.00
N ILE A 50 -16.82 -0.27 12.93
CA ILE A 50 -15.66 -0.01 13.78
C ILE A 50 -15.34 -1.24 14.64
N ASP A 51 -16.35 -1.82 15.30
CA ASP A 51 -16.17 -2.99 16.15
C ASP A 51 -15.60 -4.18 15.38
N LEU A 52 -16.12 -4.46 14.20
CA LEU A 52 -15.65 -5.55 13.34
C LEU A 52 -14.15 -5.38 12.98
N ILE A 53 -13.74 -4.18 12.57
CA ILE A 53 -12.34 -3.91 12.22
C ILE A 53 -11.44 -4.03 13.46
N VAL A 54 -11.89 -3.54 14.62
CA VAL A 54 -11.15 -3.64 15.89
C VAL A 54 -10.98 -5.10 16.30
N GLU A 55 -12.03 -5.92 16.23
CA GLU A 55 -11.95 -7.36 16.51
C GLU A 55 -10.96 -8.09 15.62
N GLU A 56 -10.99 -7.83 14.32
CA GLU A 56 -10.05 -8.43 13.38
C GLU A 56 -8.60 -7.94 13.61
N ARG A 57 -8.44 -6.67 14.00
CA ARG A 57 -7.14 -6.13 14.38
C ARG A 57 -6.56 -6.78 15.64
N LEU A 58 -7.40 -7.04 16.63
CA LEU A 58 -7.02 -7.76 17.86
C LEU A 58 -6.60 -9.21 17.59
N LYS A 59 -7.09 -9.83 16.53
CA LYS A 59 -6.64 -11.15 16.04
C LYS A 59 -5.28 -11.08 15.31
N GLY A 60 -4.63 -9.91 15.27
CA GLY A 60 -3.32 -9.72 14.65
C GLY A 60 -3.35 -9.37 13.16
N LYS A 61 -4.52 -9.19 12.53
CA LYS A 61 -4.57 -8.82 11.11
C LYS A 61 -4.01 -7.41 10.90
N PRO A 62 -3.12 -7.21 9.91
CA PRO A 62 -2.61 -5.89 9.57
C PRO A 62 -3.74 -4.91 9.21
N LEU A 63 -3.73 -3.72 9.82
CA LEU A 63 -4.76 -2.73 9.60
C LEU A 63 -4.91 -2.35 8.12
N ALA A 64 -3.81 -2.28 7.39
CA ALA A 64 -3.82 -1.96 5.96
C ALA A 64 -4.72 -2.91 5.14
N TYR A 65 -4.72 -4.21 5.46
CA TYR A 65 -5.59 -5.17 4.79
C TYR A 65 -7.05 -5.03 5.22
N LEU A 66 -7.32 -4.67 6.48
CA LEU A 66 -8.68 -4.46 6.98
C LEU A 66 -9.36 -3.25 6.35
N ILE A 67 -8.57 -2.19 6.08
CA ILE A 67 -9.08 -0.98 5.43
C ILE A 67 -8.85 -0.96 3.91
N GLY A 68 -8.12 -1.94 3.37
CA GLY A 68 -7.85 -2.11 1.93
C GLY A 68 -6.91 -1.08 1.33
N LYS A 69 -6.18 -0.30 2.13
CA LYS A 69 -5.28 0.74 1.62
C LYS A 69 -4.10 1.01 2.56
N LYS A 70 -3.00 1.49 1.97
CA LYS A 70 -1.78 1.94 2.67
C LYS A 70 -1.22 3.18 2.01
N GLY A 71 -0.87 4.19 2.82
CA GLY A 71 -0.08 5.34 2.36
C GLY A 71 1.35 4.92 2.04
N PHE A 72 1.87 5.36 0.91
CA PHE A 72 3.25 5.21 0.49
C PHE A 72 3.61 6.33 -0.49
N TRP A 73 4.77 6.96 -0.29
CA TRP A 73 5.17 8.15 -1.04
C TRP A 73 4.07 9.21 -0.96
N LYS A 74 3.62 9.75 -2.07
CA LYS A 74 2.58 10.78 -2.12
C LYS A 74 1.15 10.21 -2.29
N ASN A 75 0.98 8.88 -2.23
CA ASN A 75 -0.23 8.19 -2.63
C ASN A 75 -0.81 7.25 -1.56
N SER A 76 -2.06 6.86 -1.79
CA SER A 76 -2.72 5.80 -1.02
C SER A 76 -3.02 4.62 -1.93
N PHE A 77 -2.20 3.57 -1.80
CA PHE A 77 -2.26 2.35 -2.60
C PHE A 77 -3.34 1.39 -2.09
N ILE A 78 -4.00 0.70 -3.00
CA ILE A 78 -4.83 -0.47 -2.70
C ILE A 78 -3.88 -1.59 -2.27
N VAL A 79 -4.22 -2.26 -1.17
CA VAL A 79 -3.50 -3.44 -0.68
C VAL A 79 -4.49 -4.52 -0.29
N THR A 80 -4.12 -5.77 -0.57
CA THR A 80 -4.85 -6.98 -0.22
C THR A 80 -3.90 -7.97 0.45
N PRO A 81 -4.37 -9.06 1.06
CA PRO A 81 -3.50 -10.12 1.57
C PRO A 81 -2.58 -10.77 0.52
N ASP A 82 -2.82 -10.51 -0.77
CA ASP A 82 -2.01 -11.04 -1.87
C ASP A 82 -0.73 -10.24 -2.15
N VAL A 83 -0.54 -9.07 -1.50
CA VAL A 83 0.63 -8.20 -1.67
C VAL A 83 1.23 -7.81 -0.33
N LEU A 84 2.55 -7.62 -0.29
CA LEU A 84 3.19 -7.03 0.88
C LEU A 84 2.68 -5.60 1.09
N VAL A 85 2.35 -5.26 2.34
CA VAL A 85 2.01 -3.87 2.70
C VAL A 85 3.25 -2.99 2.48
N PRO A 86 3.19 -1.96 1.63
CA PRO A 86 4.31 -1.05 1.41
C PRO A 86 4.86 -0.49 2.73
N ARG A 87 6.17 -0.54 2.90
CA ARG A 87 6.86 -0.08 4.11
C ARG A 87 7.44 1.31 3.89
N PRO A 88 7.41 2.22 4.89
CA PRO A 88 7.99 3.56 4.76
C PRO A 88 9.46 3.54 4.35
N GLU A 89 10.24 2.58 4.87
CA GLU A 89 11.67 2.44 4.56
C GLU A 89 11.92 2.22 3.07
N THR A 90 10.96 1.63 2.36
CA THR A 90 11.05 1.39 0.91
C THR A 90 10.96 2.70 0.10
N GLU A 91 10.48 3.79 0.68
CA GLU A 91 10.43 5.10 0.03
C GLU A 91 11.84 5.62 -0.31
N THR A 92 12.87 5.17 0.40
CA THR A 92 14.26 5.49 0.10
C THR A 92 14.71 4.99 -1.27
N LEU A 93 14.15 3.85 -1.76
CA LEU A 93 14.42 3.35 -3.12
C LEU A 93 13.82 4.29 -4.18
N VAL A 94 12.60 4.78 -3.94
CA VAL A 94 11.96 5.75 -4.84
C VAL A 94 12.78 7.02 -4.91
N ASP A 95 13.20 7.55 -3.75
CA ASP A 95 14.01 8.75 -3.67
C ASP A 95 15.37 8.56 -4.39
N ALA A 96 16.06 7.45 -4.15
CA ALA A 96 17.33 7.15 -4.79
C ALA A 96 17.22 7.12 -6.33
N ILE A 97 16.19 6.48 -6.87
CA ILE A 97 15.97 6.39 -8.31
C ILE A 97 15.57 7.76 -8.89
N LEU A 98 14.74 8.54 -8.20
CA LEU A 98 14.32 9.85 -8.69
C LEU A 98 15.46 10.89 -8.70
N ASN A 99 16.54 10.66 -7.97
CA ASN A 99 17.75 11.48 -8.03
C ASN A 99 18.63 11.19 -9.26
N GLU A 100 18.33 10.12 -10.02
CA GLU A 100 19.02 9.78 -11.27
C GLU A 100 18.39 10.50 -12.48
N ASN A 101 19.14 10.57 -13.58
CA ASN A 101 18.59 11.06 -14.84
C ASN A 101 17.80 9.94 -15.53
N LEU A 102 16.49 9.99 -15.42
CA LEU A 102 15.57 8.97 -15.94
C LEU A 102 15.04 9.27 -17.35
N GLN A 103 15.43 10.36 -17.99
CA GLN A 103 14.93 10.72 -19.32
C GLN A 103 15.29 9.66 -20.36
N GLY A 104 14.30 9.05 -20.99
CA GLY A 104 14.43 7.99 -21.97
C GLY A 104 14.96 6.67 -21.41
N LYS A 105 15.02 6.51 -20.08
CA LYS A 105 15.53 5.33 -19.41
C LYS A 105 14.49 4.23 -19.26
N THR A 106 14.96 2.99 -19.31
CA THR A 106 14.15 1.79 -19.07
C THR A 106 14.53 1.17 -17.72
N LEU A 107 13.52 0.98 -16.87
CA LEU A 107 13.67 0.42 -15.54
C LEU A 107 13.00 -0.96 -15.49
N LEU A 108 13.52 -1.84 -14.64
CA LEU A 108 12.90 -3.11 -14.29
C LEU A 108 12.73 -3.23 -12.79
N GLU A 109 11.51 -3.44 -12.32
CA GLU A 109 11.23 -3.80 -10.93
C GLU A 109 10.95 -5.29 -10.81
N LEU A 110 11.66 -5.96 -9.88
CA LEU A 110 11.43 -7.35 -9.51
C LEU A 110 10.67 -7.43 -8.18
N GLY A 111 9.54 -8.16 -8.17
CA GLY A 111 8.70 -8.28 -6.98
C GLY A 111 7.89 -7.02 -6.70
N THR A 112 7.15 -6.51 -7.69
CA THR A 112 6.46 -5.21 -7.61
C THR A 112 5.33 -5.15 -6.56
N GLY A 113 4.78 -6.31 -6.15
CA GLY A 113 3.72 -6.37 -5.14
C GLY A 113 2.50 -5.51 -5.52
N SER A 114 2.24 -4.47 -4.74
CA SER A 114 1.15 -3.51 -5.01
C SER A 114 1.45 -2.49 -6.11
N GLY A 115 2.65 -2.51 -6.70
CA GLY A 115 3.12 -1.53 -7.66
C GLY A 115 3.64 -0.23 -7.02
N ALA A 116 3.85 -0.22 -5.70
CA ALA A 116 4.11 1.01 -4.96
C ALA A 116 5.36 1.75 -5.44
N ILE A 117 6.47 1.06 -5.71
CA ILE A 117 7.72 1.66 -6.18
C ILE A 117 7.56 2.15 -7.62
N SER A 118 7.22 1.24 -8.55
CA SER A 118 7.09 1.56 -9.99
C SER A 118 6.10 2.70 -10.23
N ILE A 119 4.94 2.67 -9.58
CA ILE A 119 3.91 3.70 -9.75
C ILE A 119 4.38 5.04 -9.20
N SER A 120 5.06 5.07 -8.04
CA SER A 120 5.60 6.30 -7.48
C SER A 120 6.63 6.94 -8.41
N ILE A 121 7.54 6.14 -8.98
CA ILE A 121 8.53 6.61 -9.95
C ILE A 121 7.84 7.11 -11.23
N ALA A 122 6.90 6.34 -11.78
CA ALA A 122 6.20 6.68 -13.03
C ALA A 122 5.34 7.95 -12.92
N GLN A 123 4.86 8.30 -11.74
CA GLN A 123 4.12 9.54 -11.53
C GLN A 123 5.03 10.76 -11.49
N GLU A 124 6.20 10.65 -10.86
CA GLU A 124 7.17 11.73 -10.74
C GLU A 124 7.95 11.94 -12.06
N ASN A 125 8.13 10.87 -12.86
CA ASN A 125 8.86 10.94 -14.13
C ASN A 125 8.09 10.23 -15.23
N LYS A 126 7.59 10.98 -16.21
CA LYS A 126 6.83 10.45 -17.35
C LYS A 126 7.71 10.03 -18.52
N ASP A 127 8.97 10.43 -18.52
CA ASP A 127 9.91 10.19 -19.63
C ASP A 127 10.66 8.86 -19.50
N CYS A 128 10.50 8.14 -18.37
CA CYS A 128 11.02 6.80 -18.20
C CYS A 128 9.95 5.74 -18.53
N PHE A 129 10.41 4.53 -18.85
CA PHE A 129 9.55 3.37 -19.08
C PHE A 129 9.89 2.26 -18.07
N ILE A 130 8.86 1.60 -17.50
CA ILE A 130 9.07 0.65 -16.42
C ILE A 130 8.45 -0.71 -16.76
N PHE A 131 9.26 -1.77 -16.69
CA PHE A 131 8.75 -3.13 -16.57
C PHE A 131 8.64 -3.47 -15.08
N ALA A 132 7.45 -3.81 -14.60
CA ALA A 132 7.18 -4.19 -13.22
C ALA A 132 6.74 -5.66 -13.18
N THR A 133 7.50 -6.50 -12.48
CA THR A 133 7.28 -7.94 -12.49
C THR A 133 6.96 -8.48 -11.10
N ASP A 134 6.19 -9.56 -11.07
CA ASP A 134 5.93 -10.33 -9.85
C ASP A 134 5.62 -11.79 -10.23
N ILE A 135 6.04 -12.73 -9.40
CA ILE A 135 5.72 -14.16 -9.57
C ILE A 135 4.22 -14.42 -9.33
N SER A 136 3.57 -13.60 -8.52
CA SER A 136 2.16 -13.70 -8.17
C SER A 136 1.30 -12.92 -9.16
N ILE A 137 0.49 -13.63 -9.95
CA ILE A 137 -0.51 -12.98 -10.82
C ILE A 137 -1.49 -12.10 -10.03
N LYS A 138 -1.78 -12.44 -8.77
CA LYS A 138 -2.66 -11.65 -7.91
C LYS A 138 -2.03 -10.33 -7.55
N SER A 139 -0.72 -10.31 -7.26
CA SER A 139 0.05 -9.07 -7.05
C SER A 139 -0.01 -8.17 -8.29
N ILE A 140 0.20 -8.75 -9.47
CA ILE A 140 0.10 -8.02 -10.74
C ILE A 140 -1.29 -7.38 -10.93
N LEU A 141 -2.36 -8.08 -10.56
CA LEU A 141 -3.72 -7.52 -10.65
C LEU A 141 -3.91 -6.33 -9.71
N VAL A 142 -3.40 -6.40 -8.48
CA VAL A 142 -3.43 -5.28 -7.53
C VAL A 142 -2.60 -4.11 -8.05
N ALA A 143 -1.40 -4.36 -8.57
CA ALA A 143 -0.54 -3.32 -9.16
C ALA A 143 -1.21 -2.61 -10.35
N LYS A 144 -1.85 -3.37 -11.26
CA LYS A 144 -2.62 -2.81 -12.38
C LYS A 144 -3.80 -1.95 -11.90
N GLN A 145 -4.52 -2.36 -10.85
CA GLN A 145 -5.58 -1.54 -10.26
C GLN A 145 -5.04 -0.22 -9.71
N ASN A 146 -3.89 -0.26 -9.03
CA ASN A 146 -3.23 0.95 -8.54
C ASN A 146 -2.75 1.84 -9.68
N ALA A 147 -2.12 1.28 -10.72
CA ALA A 147 -1.66 2.05 -11.87
C ALA A 147 -2.82 2.76 -12.59
N ALA A 148 -3.93 2.06 -12.80
CA ALA A 148 -5.15 2.65 -13.36
C ALA A 148 -5.70 3.79 -12.49
N LYS A 149 -5.75 3.59 -11.17
CA LYS A 149 -6.18 4.62 -10.21
C LYS A 149 -5.34 5.90 -10.28
N PHE A 150 -4.05 5.77 -10.59
CA PHE A 150 -3.10 6.88 -10.63
C PHE A 150 -2.73 7.33 -12.05
N TYR A 151 -3.40 6.79 -13.07
CA TYR A 151 -3.21 7.16 -14.49
C TYR A 151 -1.75 7.01 -14.95
N CYS A 152 -1.10 5.90 -14.55
CA CYS A 152 0.26 5.57 -14.98
C CYS A 152 0.22 4.72 -16.25
N GLU A 153 0.66 5.28 -17.38
CA GLU A 153 0.65 4.63 -18.70
C GLU A 153 2.03 4.14 -19.13
N ASN A 154 3.08 4.59 -18.44
CA ASN A 154 4.48 4.27 -18.74
C ASN A 154 5.00 3.04 -17.97
N ILE A 155 4.10 2.12 -17.56
CA ILE A 155 4.44 0.89 -16.87
C ILE A 155 3.80 -0.31 -17.59
N ILE A 156 4.59 -1.35 -17.82
CA ILE A 156 4.09 -2.68 -18.21
C ILE A 156 4.23 -3.64 -17.02
N PHE A 157 3.13 -4.22 -16.59
CA PHE A 157 3.09 -5.23 -15.53
C PHE A 157 3.08 -6.63 -16.12
N LEU A 158 4.04 -7.48 -15.71
CA LEU A 158 4.24 -8.82 -16.22
C LEU A 158 4.30 -9.84 -15.08
N ASN A 159 3.58 -10.94 -15.24
CA ASN A 159 3.73 -12.08 -14.36
C ASN A 159 4.97 -12.87 -14.79
N HIS A 160 6.05 -12.81 -14.02
CA HIS A 160 7.33 -13.40 -14.35
C HIS A 160 8.08 -13.85 -13.10
N ASP A 161 8.66 -15.05 -13.17
CA ASP A 161 9.61 -15.55 -12.18
C ASP A 161 11.02 -15.18 -12.62
N TRP A 162 11.74 -14.39 -11.85
CA TRP A 162 13.10 -13.96 -12.15
C TRP A 162 14.15 -15.09 -12.22
N ASN A 163 13.80 -16.31 -11.77
CA ASN A 163 14.64 -17.49 -11.94
C ASN A 163 14.53 -18.10 -13.34
N ASN A 164 13.54 -17.70 -14.13
CA ASN A 164 13.36 -18.14 -15.50
C ASN A 164 14.20 -17.31 -16.47
N GLU A 165 14.17 -17.74 -17.75
CA GLU A 165 14.88 -17.06 -18.82
C GLU A 165 14.53 -15.56 -18.87
N TRP A 166 15.58 -14.75 -19.05
CA TRP A 166 15.45 -13.30 -19.13
C TRP A 166 14.86 -12.89 -20.49
N LEU A 167 13.63 -12.41 -20.49
CA LEU A 167 12.88 -12.05 -21.69
C LEU A 167 12.78 -10.52 -21.90
N PHE A 168 13.50 -9.72 -21.11
CA PHE A 168 13.42 -8.27 -21.20
C PHE A 168 14.52 -7.69 -22.07
N PRO A 169 14.28 -6.52 -22.70
CA PRO A 169 15.34 -5.78 -23.34
C PRO A 169 16.41 -5.35 -22.33
N GLN A 170 17.51 -4.81 -22.81
CA GLN A 170 18.49 -4.19 -21.93
C GLN A 170 17.81 -3.06 -21.14
N VAL A 171 17.99 -3.06 -19.81
CA VAL A 171 17.45 -2.06 -18.90
C VAL A 171 18.57 -1.21 -18.30
N ASP A 172 18.28 0.05 -18.02
CA ASP A 172 19.25 0.98 -17.42
C ASP A 172 19.34 0.80 -15.90
N TYR A 173 18.20 0.50 -15.26
CA TYR A 173 18.13 0.32 -13.80
C TYR A 173 17.33 -0.92 -13.45
N LEU A 174 17.84 -1.67 -12.47
CA LEU A 174 17.15 -2.79 -11.84
C LEU A 174 16.81 -2.40 -10.39
N ILE A 175 15.54 -2.55 -10.03
CA ILE A 175 15.01 -2.18 -8.72
C ILE A 175 14.39 -3.43 -8.10
N SER A 176 14.64 -3.66 -6.82
CA SER A 176 13.96 -4.73 -6.09
C SER A 176 13.90 -4.41 -4.60
N ASN A 177 12.77 -4.74 -4.00
CA ASN A 177 12.62 -4.89 -2.55
C ASN A 177 12.23 -6.34 -2.26
N PRO A 178 13.18 -7.30 -2.31
CA PRO A 178 12.89 -8.72 -2.24
C PRO A 178 12.43 -9.13 -0.84
N PRO A 179 11.76 -10.29 -0.69
CA PRO A 179 11.46 -10.86 0.62
C PRO A 179 12.77 -11.23 1.33
N TYR A 180 12.94 -10.76 2.58
CA TYR A 180 14.14 -10.99 3.39
C TYR A 180 14.01 -12.18 4.35
N VAL A 181 12.88 -12.89 4.34
CA VAL A 181 12.64 -14.02 5.26
C VAL A 181 12.84 -15.32 4.50
N ASP A 182 13.78 -16.14 4.98
CA ASP A 182 13.96 -17.52 4.52
C ASP A 182 12.65 -18.29 4.68
N LYS A 183 12.29 -19.07 3.66
CA LYS A 183 11.09 -19.95 3.69
C LYS A 183 11.09 -20.94 4.86
N GLU A 184 12.25 -21.19 5.47
CA GLU A 184 12.40 -22.12 6.62
C GLU A 184 12.01 -21.49 7.97
N LEU A 185 11.80 -20.17 8.05
CA LEU A 185 11.40 -19.47 9.28
C LEU A 185 9.92 -19.07 9.32
N SER A 186 9.14 -19.47 8.34
CA SER A 186 7.69 -19.24 8.27
C SER A 186 6.90 -20.49 8.68
N LEU A 187 7.14 -20.96 9.89
CA LEU A 187 6.30 -21.97 10.59
C LEU A 187 5.36 -21.28 11.57
#